data_94530e795fff255fb7f7e735660b9db0
#
_entry.id   94530e795fff255fb7f7e735660b9db0
#
_cell.length_a   1.000
_cell.length_b   1.000
_cell.length_c   1.000
_cell.angle_alpha   90.00
_cell.angle_beta   90.00
_cell.angle_gamma   90.00
#
_symmetry.space_group_name_H-M   'P 1'
#
loop_
_entity.id
_entity.type
_entity.pdbx_description
1 polymer ?
#
loop_
_entity_poly.entity_id
_entity_poly.type
_entity_poly.pdbx_seq_one_letter_code
_entity_poly.pdbx_strand_id
1 'polypeptide(L)'
;LRCLVGSEMCIRDRFAFLKYSTTGKQIRAVSQNPIGAEVVGINVKKIYILTYGLGVALAGIAGSLLTQFYTIYPTAGASFGFRALIVVVVGGLGSIPGAFFAGIFLGLLEQMSALFISPSYSDMIVFVTFIIILVVRQVMILRRR
;
A
#
# COMPACT_ATOMS: atom_id res chain seq x y z
N LEU A 1 -3.66 22.57 -4.61
CA LEU A 1 -3.71 22.07 -5.99
C LEU A 1 -2.33 21.63 -6.52
N ARG A 2 -1.26 22.41 -6.28
CA ARG A 2 0.11 22.03 -6.70
C ARG A 2 0.64 20.78 -5.98
N CYS A 3 0.28 20.54 -4.72
CA CYS A 3 0.65 19.33 -3.98
C CYS A 3 -0.05 18.07 -4.49
N LEU A 4 -1.31 18.18 -4.93
CA LEU A 4 -2.07 17.07 -5.51
C LEU A 4 -1.51 16.66 -6.87
N VAL A 5 -1.15 17.62 -7.71
CA VAL A 5 -0.52 17.37 -9.03
C VAL A 5 0.85 16.71 -8.87
N GLY A 6 1.63 17.09 -7.85
CA GLY A 6 2.91 16.44 -7.54
C GLY A 6 2.76 14.98 -7.10
N SER A 7 1.72 14.66 -6.35
CA SER A 7 1.46 13.27 -5.91
C SER A 7 0.96 12.38 -7.05
N GLU A 8 0.16 12.90 -7.97
CA GLU A 8 -0.27 12.18 -9.17
C GLU A 8 0.89 11.89 -10.12
N MET A 9 1.79 12.87 -10.32
CA MET A 9 3.00 12.65 -11.11
C MET A 9 3.89 11.58 -10.48
N CYS A 10 4.10 11.59 -9.16
CA CYS A 10 4.90 10.59 -8.47
C CYS A 10 4.31 9.17 -8.61
N ILE A 11 3.00 9.00 -8.51
CA ILE A 11 2.33 7.70 -8.66
C ILE A 11 2.40 7.23 -10.11
N ARG A 12 2.17 8.12 -11.06
CA ARG A 12 2.21 7.82 -12.49
C ARG A 12 3.62 7.50 -12.97
N ASP A 13 4.62 8.27 -12.53
CA ASP A 13 6.03 8.03 -12.85
C ASP A 13 6.52 6.71 -12.23
N ARG A 14 6.12 6.40 -11.00
CA ARG A 14 6.43 5.13 -10.36
C ARG A 14 5.78 3.95 -11.07
N PHE A 15 4.52 4.07 -11.46
CA PHE A 15 3.82 3.04 -12.23
C PHE A 15 4.44 2.86 -13.62
N ALA A 16 4.79 3.95 -14.30
CA ALA A 16 5.48 3.93 -15.58
C ALA A 16 6.89 3.34 -15.44
N PHE A 17 7.64 3.73 -14.41
CA PHE A 17 8.95 3.18 -14.11
C PHE A 17 8.90 1.66 -13.88
N LEU A 18 7.96 1.18 -13.07
CA LEU A 18 7.77 -0.27 -12.81
C LEU A 18 7.26 -1.03 -14.04
N LYS A 19 6.53 -0.38 -14.95
CA LYS A 19 5.96 -1.03 -16.14
C LYS A 19 6.93 -1.04 -17.31
N TYR A 20 7.67 0.04 -17.53
CA TYR A 20 8.50 0.24 -18.73
C TYR A 20 10.00 0.09 -18.49
N SER A 21 10.49 0.29 -17.27
CA SER A 21 11.91 0.12 -16.95
C SER A 21 12.32 -1.35 -16.93
N THR A 22 13.54 -1.63 -17.38
CA THR A 22 14.19 -2.95 -17.27
C THR A 22 14.25 -3.42 -15.82
N THR A 23 14.53 -2.52 -14.89
CA THR A 23 14.54 -2.79 -13.44
C THR A 23 13.14 -3.15 -12.93
N GLY A 24 12.09 -2.50 -13.41
CA GLY A 24 10.71 -2.83 -13.06
C GLY A 24 10.29 -4.21 -13.56
N LYS A 25 10.74 -4.60 -14.75
CA LYS A 25 10.52 -5.97 -15.28
C LYS A 25 11.23 -7.01 -14.41
N GLN A 26 12.46 -6.73 -13.98
CA GLN A 26 13.23 -7.60 -13.07
C GLN A 26 12.56 -7.72 -11.69
N ILE A 27 12.07 -6.62 -11.11
CA ILE A 27 11.31 -6.62 -9.84
C ILE A 27 10.08 -7.53 -9.96
N ARG A 28 9.34 -7.43 -11.05
CA ARG A 28 8.14 -8.24 -11.29
C ARG A 28 8.48 -9.72 -11.51
N ALA A 29 9.56 -10.04 -12.24
CA ALA A 29 10.03 -11.40 -12.43
C ALA A 29 10.42 -12.03 -11.09
N VAL A 30 11.20 -11.32 -10.27
CA VAL A 30 11.61 -11.77 -8.93
C VAL A 30 10.42 -11.95 -7.99
N SER A 31 9.40 -11.09 -8.07
CA SER A 31 8.19 -11.21 -7.24
C SER A 31 7.30 -12.41 -7.59
N GLN A 32 7.35 -12.87 -8.83
CA GLN A 32 6.57 -14.04 -9.27
C GLN A 32 7.32 -15.37 -8.99
N ASN A 33 8.59 -15.42 -9.33
CA ASN A 33 9.41 -16.61 -9.10
C ASN A 33 10.88 -16.20 -8.90
N PRO A 34 11.35 -16.10 -7.64
CA PRO A 34 12.72 -15.69 -7.35
C PRO A 34 13.75 -16.70 -7.87
N ILE A 35 13.44 -18.02 -7.82
CA ILE A 35 14.34 -19.08 -8.29
C ILE A 35 14.48 -18.99 -9.81
N GLY A 36 13.37 -18.85 -10.54
CA GLY A 36 13.39 -18.68 -11.99
C GLY A 36 14.14 -17.42 -12.45
N ALA A 37 14.02 -16.33 -11.69
CA ALA A 37 14.74 -15.10 -11.97
C ALA A 37 16.26 -15.25 -11.81
N GLU A 38 16.70 -16.04 -10.85
CA GLU A 38 18.12 -16.32 -10.60
C GLU A 38 18.74 -17.16 -11.72
N VAL A 39 17.99 -18.13 -12.25
CA VAL A 39 18.42 -18.95 -13.40
C VAL A 39 18.63 -18.12 -14.67
N VAL A 40 17.84 -17.07 -14.87
CA VAL A 40 17.98 -16.14 -16.01
C VAL A 40 19.10 -15.11 -15.79
N GLY A 41 19.84 -15.19 -14.68
CA GLY A 41 20.96 -14.30 -14.37
C GLY A 41 20.59 -12.99 -13.70
N ILE A 42 19.37 -12.85 -13.17
CA ILE A 42 18.96 -11.67 -12.42
C ILE A 42 19.49 -11.78 -10.99
N ASN A 43 20.25 -10.79 -10.55
CA ASN A 43 20.75 -10.74 -9.18
C ASN A 43 19.61 -10.36 -8.21
N VAL A 44 18.93 -11.38 -7.70
CA VAL A 44 17.74 -11.27 -6.83
C VAL A 44 18.05 -10.41 -5.60
N LYS A 45 19.23 -10.55 -5.00
CA LYS A 45 19.63 -9.78 -3.81
C LYS A 45 19.67 -8.26 -4.07
N LYS A 46 20.22 -7.85 -5.23
CA LYS A 46 20.23 -6.42 -5.61
C LYS A 46 18.83 -5.87 -5.83
N ILE A 47 17.95 -6.66 -6.43
CA ILE A 47 16.56 -6.29 -6.68
C ILE A 47 15.80 -6.12 -5.35
N TYR A 48 15.98 -7.00 -4.38
CA TYR A 48 15.39 -6.84 -3.05
C TYR A 48 15.85 -5.57 -2.35
N ILE A 49 17.17 -5.30 -2.34
CA ILE A 49 17.72 -4.09 -1.70
C ILE A 49 17.14 -2.83 -2.35
N LEU A 50 17.07 -2.80 -3.67
CA LEU A 50 16.55 -1.65 -4.41
C LEU A 50 15.04 -1.45 -4.16
N THR A 51 14.27 -2.52 -4.16
CA THR A 51 12.82 -2.47 -3.92
C THR A 51 12.51 -2.01 -2.50
N TYR A 52 13.24 -2.56 -1.51
CA TYR A 52 13.11 -2.19 -0.11
C TYR A 52 13.52 -0.72 0.12
N GLY A 53 14.64 -0.29 -0.47
CA GLY A 53 15.10 1.09 -0.40
C GLY A 53 14.09 2.09 -0.97
N LEU A 54 13.48 1.77 -2.11
CA LEU A 54 12.39 2.58 -2.68
C LEU A 54 11.17 2.63 -1.75
N GLY A 55 10.80 1.51 -1.13
CA GLY A 55 9.70 1.45 -0.17
C GLY A 55 9.93 2.35 1.03
N VAL A 56 11.12 2.28 1.63
CA VAL A 56 11.50 3.11 2.79
C VAL A 56 11.56 4.60 2.44
N ALA A 57 12.11 4.95 1.27
CA ALA A 57 12.16 6.33 0.81
C ALA A 57 10.75 6.94 0.67
N LEU A 58 9.82 6.19 0.09
CA LEU A 58 8.42 6.64 -0.05
C LEU A 58 7.69 6.72 1.28
N ALA A 59 7.94 5.77 2.18
CA ALA A 59 7.40 5.81 3.54
C ALA A 59 7.92 7.04 4.31
N GLY A 60 9.19 7.41 4.13
CA GLY A 60 9.77 8.63 4.70
C GLY A 60 9.10 9.91 4.19
N ILE A 61 8.85 10.00 2.89
CA ILE A 61 8.11 11.14 2.29
C ILE A 61 6.68 11.19 2.82
N ALA A 62 5.98 10.06 2.85
CA ALA A 62 4.62 9.99 3.39
C ALA A 62 4.58 10.37 4.87
N GLY A 63 5.54 9.89 5.67
CA GLY A 63 5.67 10.24 7.08
C GLY A 63 5.88 11.74 7.28
N SER A 64 6.75 12.38 6.50
CA SER A 64 6.98 13.83 6.60
C SER A 64 5.74 14.66 6.28
N LEU A 65 4.90 14.22 5.36
CA LEU A 65 3.62 14.89 5.06
C LEU A 65 2.60 14.68 6.18
N LEU A 66 2.56 13.50 6.79
CA LEU A 66 1.65 13.21 7.90
C LEU A 66 1.94 14.04 9.16
N THR A 67 3.21 14.40 9.41
CA THR A 67 3.59 15.20 10.57
C THR A 67 2.96 16.59 10.60
N GLN A 68 2.49 17.10 9.46
CA GLN A 68 1.82 18.39 9.38
C GLN A 68 0.38 18.33 9.90
N PHE A 69 -0.25 17.16 9.89
CA PHE A 69 -1.66 16.98 10.23
C PHE A 69 -1.87 16.23 11.55
N TYR A 70 -0.90 15.42 11.96
CA TYR A 70 -1.00 14.56 13.15
C TYR A 70 0.09 14.89 14.16
N THR A 71 -0.28 14.95 15.44
CA THR A 71 0.68 15.01 16.55
C THR A 71 1.43 13.70 16.65
N ILE A 72 2.76 13.77 16.64
CA ILE A 72 3.62 12.59 16.72
C ILE A 72 3.76 12.16 18.18
N TYR A 73 3.43 10.91 18.46
CA TYR A 73 3.69 10.24 19.73
C TYR A 73 4.43 8.93 19.47
N PRO A 74 5.21 8.41 20.44
CA PRO A 74 6.14 7.28 20.19
C PRO A 74 5.49 6.01 19.64
N THR A 75 4.22 5.76 19.98
CA THR A 75 3.46 4.57 19.52
C THR A 75 2.71 4.78 18.21
N ALA A 76 2.70 5.98 17.63
CA ALA A 76 1.99 6.29 16.40
C ALA A 76 2.42 5.40 15.21
N GLY A 77 3.71 5.05 15.14
CA GLY A 77 4.23 4.20 14.07
C GLY A 77 3.59 2.82 14.01
N ALA A 78 3.25 2.23 15.15
CA ALA A 78 2.58 0.93 15.19
C ALA A 78 1.15 1.03 14.60
N SER A 79 0.37 2.04 15.00
CA SER A 79 -0.99 2.26 14.49
C SER A 79 -1.02 2.48 12.98
N PHE A 80 -0.12 3.32 12.46
CA PHE A 80 -0.01 3.54 11.00
C PHE A 80 0.49 2.30 10.26
N GLY A 81 1.37 1.49 10.88
CA GLY A 81 1.84 0.24 10.32
C GLY A 81 0.72 -0.78 10.13
N PHE A 82 -0.16 -0.95 11.12
CA PHE A 82 -1.34 -1.81 11.01
C PHE A 82 -2.31 -1.33 9.92
N ARG A 83 -2.58 -0.02 9.85
CA ARG A 83 -3.44 0.55 8.80
C ARG A 83 -2.86 0.34 7.41
N ALA A 84 -1.56 0.53 7.22
CA ALA A 84 -0.87 0.27 5.96
C ALA A 84 -0.98 -1.21 5.55
N LEU A 85 -0.87 -2.14 6.49
CA LEU A 85 -1.04 -3.56 6.23
C LEU A 85 -2.46 -3.89 5.77
N ILE A 86 -3.49 -3.31 6.41
CA ILE A 86 -4.90 -3.44 6.00
C ILE A 86 -5.08 -2.96 4.55
N VAL A 87 -4.57 -1.78 4.21
CA VAL A 87 -4.66 -1.19 2.86
C VAL A 87 -4.04 -2.11 1.81
N VAL A 88 -2.85 -2.68 2.10
CA VAL A 88 -2.15 -3.58 1.18
C VAL A 88 -2.91 -4.88 0.96
N VAL A 89 -3.48 -5.46 2.02
CA VAL A 89 -4.26 -6.70 1.92
C VAL A 89 -5.57 -6.48 1.17
N VAL A 90 -6.30 -5.40 1.46
CA VAL A 90 -7.56 -5.04 0.79
C VAL A 90 -7.31 -4.69 -0.68
N GLY A 91 -6.28 -3.91 -0.97
CA GLY A 91 -5.91 -3.53 -2.34
C GLY A 91 -5.43 -4.69 -3.21
N GLY A 92 -5.07 -5.81 -2.58
CA GLY A 92 -4.52 -7.00 -3.22
C GLY A 92 -3.01 -6.96 -3.30
N LEU A 93 -2.39 -8.03 -2.76
CA LEU A 93 -0.93 -8.22 -2.80
C LEU A 93 -0.46 -8.24 -4.26
N GLY A 94 0.33 -7.23 -4.63
CA GLY A 94 0.92 -7.11 -5.97
C GLY A 94 0.21 -6.15 -6.94
N SER A 95 -0.94 -5.56 -6.59
CA SER A 95 -1.59 -4.55 -7.43
C SER A 95 -1.43 -3.14 -6.84
N ILE A 96 -0.56 -2.33 -7.44
CA ILE A 96 -0.34 -0.93 -7.02
C ILE A 96 -1.62 -0.08 -7.14
N PRO A 97 -2.37 -0.13 -8.28
CA PRO A 97 -3.61 0.63 -8.39
C PRO A 97 -4.67 0.16 -7.38
N GLY A 98 -4.74 -1.15 -7.08
CA GLY A 98 -5.64 -1.68 -6.07
C GLY A 98 -5.37 -1.12 -4.67
N ALA A 99 -4.12 -1.06 -4.26
CA ALA A 99 -3.73 -0.48 -2.98
C ALA A 99 -4.02 1.03 -2.90
N PHE A 100 -3.88 1.76 -4.01
CA PHE A 100 -4.21 3.18 -4.07
C PHE A 100 -5.72 3.44 -3.84
N PHE A 101 -6.58 2.75 -4.58
CA PHE A 101 -8.03 2.89 -4.40
C PHE A 101 -8.50 2.39 -3.03
N ALA A 102 -7.92 1.30 -2.53
CA ALA A 102 -8.21 0.81 -1.19
C ALA A 102 -7.81 1.82 -0.11
N GLY A 103 -6.67 2.49 -0.25
CA GLY A 103 -6.21 3.52 0.67
C GLY A 103 -7.16 4.72 0.72
N ILE A 104 -7.60 5.22 -0.43
CA ILE A 104 -8.57 6.31 -0.51
C ILE A 104 -9.90 5.90 0.12
N PHE A 105 -10.40 4.71 -0.22
CA PHE A 105 -11.68 4.21 0.29
C PHE A 105 -11.66 4.04 1.82
N LEU A 106 -10.62 3.40 2.35
CA LEU A 106 -10.47 3.21 3.80
C LEU A 106 -10.27 4.54 4.54
N GLY A 107 -9.50 5.47 3.97
CA GLY A 107 -9.32 6.81 4.54
C GLY A 107 -10.61 7.61 4.59
N LEU A 108 -11.44 7.55 3.55
CA LEU A 108 -12.75 8.19 3.55
C LEU A 108 -13.69 7.56 4.59
N LEU A 109 -13.72 6.23 4.69
CA LEU A 109 -14.51 5.53 5.70
C LEU A 109 -14.08 5.91 7.11
N GLU A 110 -12.78 6.01 7.37
CA GLU A 110 -12.23 6.40 8.66
C GLU A 110 -12.68 7.81 9.04
N GLN A 111 -12.56 8.78 8.13
CA GLN A 111 -12.96 10.16 8.38
C GLN A 111 -14.48 10.31 8.57
N MET A 112 -15.27 9.60 7.78
CA MET A 112 -16.73 9.62 7.95
C MET A 112 -17.13 8.99 9.29
N SER A 113 -16.53 7.89 9.69
CA SER A 113 -16.82 7.25 10.97
C SER A 113 -16.41 8.11 12.17
N ALA A 114 -15.31 8.83 12.08
CA ALA A 114 -14.84 9.74 13.12
C ALA A 114 -15.79 10.94 13.32
N LEU A 115 -16.40 11.43 12.23
CA LEU A 115 -17.36 12.54 12.26
C LEU A 115 -18.72 12.14 12.86
N PHE A 116 -19.21 10.94 12.53
CA PHE A 116 -20.57 10.54 12.92
C PHE A 116 -20.68 9.85 14.29
N ILE A 117 -19.63 9.15 14.72
CA ILE A 117 -19.73 8.31 15.91
C ILE A 117 -18.82 8.83 17.03
N SER A 118 -17.53 8.76 16.86
CA SER A 118 -16.48 9.29 17.75
C SER A 118 -15.13 8.82 17.26
N PRO A 119 -14.05 9.58 17.47
CA PRO A 119 -12.69 9.17 17.09
C PRO A 119 -12.24 7.84 17.72
N SER A 120 -12.72 7.53 18.93
CA SER A 120 -12.35 6.30 19.65
C SER A 120 -12.87 5.02 19.00
N TYR A 121 -13.97 5.07 18.25
CA TYR A 121 -14.55 3.91 17.56
C TYR A 121 -14.11 3.78 16.10
N SER A 122 -13.40 4.77 15.58
CA SER A 122 -12.95 4.80 14.19
C SER A 122 -12.09 3.59 13.84
N ASP A 123 -11.14 3.24 14.68
CA ASP A 123 -10.26 2.08 14.48
C ASP A 123 -11.04 0.76 14.46
N MET A 124 -12.05 0.64 15.32
CA MET A 124 -12.92 -0.55 15.37
C MET A 124 -13.73 -0.72 14.08
N ILE A 125 -14.26 0.37 13.52
CA ILE A 125 -15.02 0.34 12.27
C ILE A 125 -14.13 -0.05 11.09
N VAL A 126 -12.90 0.47 11.03
CA VAL A 126 -11.92 0.08 10.00
C VAL A 126 -11.60 -1.41 10.08
N PHE A 127 -11.43 -1.95 11.30
CA PHE A 127 -11.18 -3.38 11.52
C PHE A 127 -12.37 -4.27 11.08
N VAL A 128 -13.58 -3.90 11.46
CA VAL A 128 -14.80 -4.62 11.05
C VAL A 128 -14.95 -4.59 9.53
N THR A 129 -14.76 -3.44 8.91
CA THR A 129 -14.81 -3.29 7.45
C THR A 129 -13.76 -4.17 6.77
N PHE A 130 -12.56 -4.25 7.33
CA PHE A 130 -11.50 -5.13 6.83
C PHE A 130 -11.90 -6.60 6.86
N ILE A 131 -12.47 -7.07 7.97
CA ILE A 131 -12.95 -8.46 8.10
C ILE A 131 -14.05 -8.75 7.07
N ILE A 132 -15.00 -7.84 6.90
CA ILE A 132 -16.09 -7.99 5.91
C ILE A 132 -15.52 -8.11 4.50
N ILE A 133 -14.57 -7.25 4.12
CA ILE A 133 -13.95 -7.28 2.79
C ILE A 133 -13.20 -8.60 2.57
N LEU A 134 -12.48 -9.10 3.58
CA LEU A 134 -11.79 -10.40 3.49
C LEU A 134 -12.76 -11.56 3.27
N VAL A 135 -13.85 -11.59 4.04
CA VAL A 135 -14.87 -12.64 3.91
C VAL A 135 -15.52 -12.61 2.52
N VAL A 136 -15.91 -11.43 2.06
CA VAL A 136 -16.52 -11.26 0.73
C VAL A 136 -15.55 -11.70 -0.38
N ARG A 137 -14.29 -11.33 -0.26
CA ARG A 137 -13.24 -11.71 -1.23
C ARG A 137 -13.04 -13.23 -1.25
N GLN A 138 -13.01 -13.87 -0.08
CA GLN A 138 -12.86 -15.31 0.03
C GLN A 138 -14.06 -16.06 -0.59
N VAL A 139 -15.27 -15.59 -0.32
CA VAL A 139 -16.51 -16.16 -0.89
C VAL A 139 -16.54 -16.01 -2.41
N MET A 140 -16.11 -14.85 -2.94
CA MET A 140 -16.04 -14.64 -4.40
C MET A 140 -15.03 -15.57 -5.09
N ILE A 141 -13.90 -15.85 -4.45
CA ILE A 141 -12.88 -16.77 -5.00
C ILE A 141 -13.41 -18.21 -5.00
N LEU A 142 -14.08 -18.63 -3.94
CA LEU A 142 -14.68 -19.97 -3.85
C LEU A 142 -15.81 -20.18 -4.87
N ARG A 143 -16.58 -19.13 -5.18
CA ARG A 143 -17.67 -19.21 -6.17
C ARG A 143 -17.18 -19.26 -7.62
N ARG A 144 -15.91 -18.89 -7.87
CA ARG A 144 -15.30 -18.94 -9.21
C ARG A 144 -14.57 -20.28 -9.50
N ARG A 145 -14.45 -21.17 -8.51
CA ARG A 145 -13.96 -22.55 -8.68
C ARG A 145 -15.13 -23.49 -8.91
#